data_1a31de8fddd72264f6d8ff54012f7050
#
_entry.id   1a31de8fddd72264f6d8ff54012f7050
#
_cell.length_a   1.000
_cell.length_b   1.000
_cell.length_c   1.000
_cell.angle_alpha   90.00
_cell.angle_beta   90.00
_cell.angle_gamma   90.00
#
_symmetry.space_group_name_H-M   'P 1'
#
loop_
_entity.id
_entity.type
_entity.pdbx_description
1 polymer ?
#
loop_
_entity_poly.entity_id
_entity_poly.type
_entity_poly.pdbx_seq_one_letter_code
_entity_poly.pdbx_strand_id
1 'polypeptide(L)'
;MNNEAVVEESISKPKSSKLKIAMIIGMLVVLICGYMVYSFNNNYMYNGKIANNVFVEDVNISLMTKEEAIALVNQNYKTEALSLIYNGKTFKILPEDIDLKYNVEEVVNSAYNYTKTDSYFENVKRLFQLEKANQNFTLENSFDEAKLSESLESIAEKINVPVKNAKLYISGGSFNVTPSTTGKEFDVGANKESIYEAINSRKYGEVSLKVNDINPKISTSMAKSVDTLLAQHSTTFSTSIAGRAENIKVSSNRISDVLLMPGEVYSYNNLTGIRTIANGYYNAPVIVNGDLEDAPGGGVCQTSTTLYNAVLYSGLKVEQVKNHSITSSYAPRGKDAMVNDSGSDLKFSNPYDHPIYVKSIVNGGTLTCQIYGNSADKPNVDIRIDTFPMGAKTYRIFKDASGNKIKTEYITTSVYKK
;
A
#
# COMPACT_ATOMS: atom_id res chain seq x y z
N MET A 1 109.89 5.60 91.20
CA MET A 1 108.61 6.20 91.67
C MET A 1 107.58 5.95 90.62
N ASN A 2 106.67 5.22 91.04
CA ASN A 2 105.65 4.58 90.17
C ASN A 2 104.64 5.54 89.58
N ASN A 3 104.21 5.33 88.40
CA ASN A 3 102.83 5.64 87.99
C ASN A 3 102.29 4.59 87.03
N GLU A 4 101.39 3.87 87.56
CA GLU A 4 100.55 2.94 86.81
C GLU A 4 99.55 3.67 85.94
N ALA A 5 99.42 3.38 84.69
CA ALA A 5 98.40 3.85 83.84
C ALA A 5 97.31 2.78 83.67
N VAL A 6 96.08 3.10 84.13
CA VAL A 6 94.91 2.25 83.98
C VAL A 6 94.36 2.37 82.55
N VAL A 7 94.30 1.23 81.88
CA VAL A 7 93.67 1.08 80.54
C VAL A 7 92.20 0.77 80.76
N GLU A 8 91.33 1.70 80.35
CA GLU A 8 89.88 1.49 80.26
C GLU A 8 89.53 0.82 78.93
N GLU A 9 89.07 -0.46 78.99
CA GLU A 9 88.55 -1.20 77.91
C GLU A 9 87.12 -0.75 77.59
N SER A 10 86.85 -0.08 76.47
CA SER A 10 85.49 0.26 76.01
C SER A 10 84.82 -0.90 75.33
N ILE A 11 83.83 -1.54 75.95
CA ILE A 11 83.02 -2.59 75.39
C ILE A 11 82.01 -1.97 74.41
N SER A 12 82.32 -2.15 73.09
CA SER A 12 81.37 -1.77 72.02
C SER A 12 80.19 -2.77 71.98
N LYS A 13 78.97 -2.27 72.28
CA LYS A 13 77.77 -3.06 72.20
C LYS A 13 77.46 -3.40 70.73
N PRO A 14 76.91 -4.65 70.43
CA PRO A 14 76.77 -5.10 69.08
C PRO A 14 75.47 -4.44 68.44
N LYS A 15 75.66 -3.46 67.55
CA LYS A 15 74.63 -2.82 66.70
C LYS A 15 74.11 -3.81 65.61
N SER A 16 74.66 -5.00 65.40
CA SER A 16 74.37 -5.90 64.30
C SER A 16 73.15 -6.80 64.44
N SER A 17 72.68 -7.06 65.67
CA SER A 17 71.54 -7.97 65.90
C SER A 17 70.18 -7.29 65.61
N LYS A 18 70.01 -6.02 65.98
CA LYS A 18 68.76 -5.27 65.68
C LYS A 18 68.56 -5.05 64.21
N LEU A 19 69.64 -4.81 63.44
CA LEU A 19 69.56 -4.64 61.99
C LEU A 19 69.23 -5.95 61.27
N LYS A 20 69.80 -7.08 61.72
CA LYS A 20 69.46 -8.43 61.19
C LYS A 20 68.02 -8.83 61.52
N ILE A 21 67.49 -8.51 62.71
CA ILE A 21 66.08 -8.78 63.05
C ILE A 21 65.13 -7.88 62.23
N ALA A 22 65.49 -6.59 62.00
CA ALA A 22 64.71 -5.69 61.14
C ALA A 22 64.70 -6.15 59.68
N MET A 23 65.81 -6.67 59.13
CA MET A 23 65.90 -7.28 57.80
C MET A 23 65.06 -8.54 57.70
N ILE A 24 65.05 -9.43 58.71
CA ILE A 24 64.25 -10.65 58.75
C ILE A 24 62.74 -10.33 58.82
N ILE A 25 62.36 -9.34 59.63
CA ILE A 25 60.98 -8.85 59.71
C ILE A 25 60.55 -8.25 58.38
N GLY A 26 61.42 -7.43 57.74
CA GLY A 26 61.15 -6.88 56.39
C GLY A 26 60.99 -7.94 55.34
N MET A 27 61.84 -8.96 55.36
CA MET A 27 61.72 -10.15 54.43
C MET A 27 60.43 -10.94 54.70
N LEU A 28 60.05 -11.18 55.92
CA LEU A 28 58.79 -11.81 56.30
C LEU A 28 57.56 -11.00 55.82
N VAL A 29 57.59 -9.68 56.00
CA VAL A 29 56.52 -8.79 55.50
C VAL A 29 56.39 -8.89 53.99
N VAL A 30 57.53 -8.84 53.27
CA VAL A 30 57.55 -8.99 51.79
C VAL A 30 56.96 -10.36 51.35
N LEU A 31 57.37 -11.47 52.05
CA LEU A 31 56.84 -12.81 51.77
C LEU A 31 55.33 -12.87 52.03
N ILE A 32 54.86 -12.33 53.14
CA ILE A 32 53.42 -12.28 53.48
C ILE A 32 52.65 -11.44 52.47
N CYS A 33 53.14 -10.25 52.08
CA CYS A 33 52.53 -9.43 51.04
C CYS A 33 52.53 -10.13 49.67
N GLY A 34 53.65 -10.78 49.31
CA GLY A 34 53.73 -11.59 48.08
C GLY A 34 52.72 -12.73 48.08
N TYR A 35 52.60 -13.44 49.20
CA TYR A 35 51.60 -14.52 49.34
C TYR A 35 50.14 -13.96 49.29
N MET A 36 49.89 -12.82 49.93
CA MET A 36 48.58 -12.20 49.87
C MET A 36 48.21 -11.76 48.43
N VAL A 37 49.14 -11.16 47.70
CA VAL A 37 48.96 -10.80 46.27
C VAL A 37 48.76 -12.02 45.41
N TYR A 38 49.56 -13.07 45.63
CA TYR A 38 49.43 -14.33 44.91
C TYR A 38 48.06 -14.99 45.18
N SER A 39 47.67 -15.07 46.45
CA SER A 39 46.38 -15.63 46.86
C SER A 39 45.21 -14.85 46.31
N PHE A 40 45.27 -13.52 46.37
CA PHE A 40 44.28 -12.61 45.82
C PHE A 40 44.15 -12.83 44.30
N ASN A 41 45.25 -12.85 43.59
CA ASN A 41 45.25 -13.03 42.12
C ASN A 41 44.67 -14.39 41.75
N ASN A 42 45.07 -15.46 42.44
CA ASN A 42 44.59 -16.79 42.15
C ASN A 42 43.09 -16.97 42.49
N ASN A 43 42.58 -16.30 43.51
CA ASN A 43 41.18 -16.43 43.94
C ASN A 43 40.23 -15.49 43.23
N TYR A 44 40.70 -14.33 42.72
CA TYR A 44 39.82 -13.28 42.16
C TYR A 44 40.17 -12.89 40.72
N MET A 45 41.47 -12.87 40.36
CA MET A 45 41.86 -12.40 39.04
C MET A 45 41.92 -13.52 37.99
N TYR A 46 42.60 -14.65 38.35
CA TYR A 46 42.90 -15.73 37.41
C TYR A 46 42.15 -17.03 37.69
N ASN A 47 41.05 -16.95 38.43
CA ASN A 47 40.26 -18.13 38.82
C ASN A 47 39.37 -18.70 37.71
N GLY A 48 39.32 -18.08 36.50
CA GLY A 48 38.45 -18.49 35.40
C GLY A 48 36.97 -18.25 35.60
N LYS A 49 36.57 -17.51 36.65
CA LYS A 49 35.19 -17.26 37.04
C LYS A 49 34.83 -15.78 36.97
N ILE A 50 33.55 -15.52 36.79
CA ILE A 50 32.94 -14.17 36.90
C ILE A 50 33.08 -13.67 38.34
N ALA A 51 33.27 -12.39 38.50
CA ALA A 51 33.37 -11.79 39.85
C ALA A 51 32.07 -11.90 40.64
N ASN A 52 32.16 -11.71 41.97
CA ASN A 52 30.97 -11.69 42.82
C ASN A 52 30.10 -10.44 42.51
N ASN A 53 28.81 -10.47 42.83
CA ASN A 53 27.83 -9.41 42.66
C ASN A 53 27.69 -8.93 41.19
N VAL A 54 27.85 -9.84 40.21
CA VAL A 54 27.63 -9.61 38.81
C VAL A 54 26.34 -10.33 38.36
N PHE A 55 25.51 -9.60 37.62
CA PHE A 55 24.19 -10.03 37.15
C PHE A 55 24.07 -9.81 35.64
N VAL A 56 23.27 -10.65 35.00
CA VAL A 56 22.71 -10.39 33.68
C VAL A 56 21.19 -10.29 33.86
N GLU A 57 20.62 -9.11 33.60
CA GLU A 57 19.24 -8.76 33.97
C GLU A 57 19.03 -9.01 35.49
N ASP A 58 18.16 -9.93 35.85
CA ASP A 58 17.90 -10.36 37.22
C ASP A 58 18.60 -11.69 37.60
N VAL A 59 19.34 -12.28 36.67
CA VAL A 59 20.04 -13.55 36.90
C VAL A 59 21.39 -13.32 37.51
N ASN A 60 21.61 -13.83 38.70
CA ASN A 60 22.92 -13.80 39.38
C ASN A 60 23.88 -14.83 38.75
N ILE A 61 24.94 -14.35 38.13
CA ILE A 61 25.98 -15.16 37.49
C ILE A 61 27.33 -15.12 38.22
N SER A 62 27.31 -14.64 39.47
CA SER A 62 28.51 -14.53 40.31
C SER A 62 29.18 -15.87 40.53
N LEU A 63 30.51 -15.87 40.49
CA LEU A 63 31.38 -17.02 40.74
C LEU A 63 31.22 -18.20 39.77
N MET A 64 30.49 -18.02 38.68
CA MET A 64 30.32 -19.02 37.61
C MET A 64 31.43 -18.92 36.57
N THR A 65 31.68 -20.03 35.87
CA THR A 65 32.41 -19.96 34.58
C THR A 65 31.54 -19.33 33.51
N LYS A 66 32.11 -18.97 32.36
CA LYS A 66 31.35 -18.40 31.26
C LYS A 66 30.29 -19.39 30.76
N GLU A 67 30.66 -20.65 30.64
CA GLU A 67 29.77 -21.71 30.15
C GLU A 67 28.58 -21.94 31.08
N GLU A 68 28.81 -21.97 32.41
CA GLU A 68 27.74 -22.05 33.43
C GLU A 68 26.80 -20.85 33.37
N ALA A 69 27.37 -19.65 33.24
CA ALA A 69 26.59 -18.41 33.16
C ALA A 69 25.75 -18.34 31.87
N ILE A 70 26.33 -18.69 30.71
CA ILE A 70 25.60 -18.78 29.44
C ILE A 70 24.44 -19.76 29.53
N ALA A 71 24.68 -20.95 30.09
CA ALA A 71 23.64 -21.97 30.25
C ALA A 71 22.50 -21.48 31.15
N LEU A 72 22.84 -20.84 32.27
CA LEU A 72 21.86 -20.31 33.21
C LEU A 72 21.04 -19.16 32.62
N VAL A 73 21.68 -18.21 31.94
CA VAL A 73 20.98 -17.09 31.28
C VAL A 73 20.08 -17.59 30.18
N ASN A 74 20.51 -18.52 29.32
CA ASN A 74 19.70 -19.13 28.27
C ASN A 74 18.51 -19.96 28.83
N GLN A 75 18.62 -20.48 30.03
CA GLN A 75 17.52 -21.16 30.69
C GLN A 75 16.42 -20.18 31.11
N ASN A 76 16.80 -18.99 31.60
CA ASN A 76 15.89 -17.97 32.13
C ASN A 76 15.34 -17.03 31.04
N TYR A 77 16.12 -16.75 30.01
CA TYR A 77 15.75 -15.85 28.92
C TYR A 77 15.65 -16.61 27.60
N LYS A 78 14.42 -16.96 27.23
CA LYS A 78 14.10 -17.62 25.97
C LYS A 78 13.30 -16.67 25.10
N THR A 79 13.57 -16.71 23.81
CA THR A 79 12.70 -16.07 22.82
C THR A 79 11.43 -16.92 22.65
N GLU A 80 10.28 -16.25 22.50
CA GLU A 80 9.00 -16.91 22.31
C GLU A 80 8.40 -16.54 20.96
N ALA A 81 7.44 -17.36 20.50
CA ALA A 81 6.71 -17.09 19.26
C ALA A 81 5.82 -15.85 19.41
N LEU A 82 5.82 -14.99 18.41
CA LEU A 82 4.88 -13.90 18.28
C LEU A 82 3.52 -14.43 17.81
N SER A 83 2.45 -14.06 18.49
CA SER A 83 1.07 -14.41 18.14
C SER A 83 0.39 -13.19 17.50
N LEU A 84 0.15 -13.23 16.19
CA LEU A 84 -0.46 -12.14 15.42
C LEU A 84 -1.94 -12.45 15.20
N ILE A 85 -2.83 -11.56 15.65
CA ILE A 85 -4.27 -11.81 15.68
C ILE A 85 -4.99 -10.96 14.64
N TYR A 86 -5.81 -11.59 13.79
CA TYR A 86 -6.73 -10.92 12.89
C TYR A 86 -8.04 -11.70 12.73
N ASN A 87 -9.19 -11.06 13.00
CA ASN A 87 -10.53 -11.63 12.87
C ASN A 87 -10.67 -13.03 13.56
N GLY A 88 -10.11 -13.17 14.76
CA GLY A 88 -10.15 -14.42 15.52
C GLY A 88 -9.23 -15.52 15.00
N LYS A 89 -8.42 -15.24 13.97
CA LYS A 89 -7.35 -16.12 13.51
C LYS A 89 -6.03 -15.71 14.12
N THR A 90 -5.22 -16.69 14.51
CA THR A 90 -3.86 -16.49 15.00
C THR A 90 -2.85 -16.95 13.96
N PHE A 91 -1.94 -16.05 13.63
CA PHE A 91 -0.74 -16.34 12.83
C PHE A 91 0.45 -16.31 13.77
N LYS A 92 1.37 -17.26 13.65
CA LYS A 92 2.56 -17.32 14.49
C LYS A 92 3.79 -17.04 13.67
N ILE A 93 4.71 -16.28 14.26
CA ILE A 93 6.10 -16.15 13.79
C ILE A 93 6.95 -16.76 14.89
N LEU A 94 7.66 -17.85 14.55
CA LEU A 94 8.54 -18.53 15.48
C LEU A 94 9.89 -17.81 15.54
N PRO A 95 10.63 -17.88 16.67
CA PRO A 95 11.96 -17.28 16.75
C PRO A 95 12.91 -17.71 15.63
N GLU A 96 12.87 -18.98 15.25
CA GLU A 96 13.64 -19.56 14.16
C GLU A 96 13.28 -19.02 12.77
N ASP A 97 12.03 -18.56 12.58
CA ASP A 97 11.56 -17.98 11.30
C ASP A 97 12.27 -16.65 10.98
N ILE A 98 12.72 -15.94 12.02
CA ILE A 98 13.32 -14.59 11.92
C ILE A 98 14.69 -14.50 12.57
N ASP A 99 15.33 -15.61 12.92
CA ASP A 99 16.60 -15.69 13.66
C ASP A 99 16.61 -14.83 14.95
N LEU A 100 15.48 -14.77 15.65
CA LEU A 100 15.34 -14.01 16.89
C LEU A 100 16.14 -14.65 18.03
N LYS A 101 17.09 -13.92 18.59
CA LYS A 101 17.96 -14.39 19.67
C LYS A 101 18.39 -13.25 20.57
N TYR A 102 18.83 -13.59 21.79
CA TYR A 102 19.54 -12.68 22.68
C TYR A 102 21.06 -12.80 22.50
N ASN A 103 21.79 -11.72 22.75
CA ASN A 103 23.25 -11.66 22.71
C ASN A 103 23.92 -12.21 23.98
N VAL A 104 23.43 -13.36 24.49
CA VAL A 104 23.84 -13.93 25.78
C VAL A 104 25.36 -14.13 25.88
N GLU A 105 25.99 -14.70 24.84
CA GLU A 105 27.44 -14.95 24.84
C GLU A 105 28.26 -13.65 24.93
N GLU A 106 27.85 -12.62 24.22
CA GLU A 106 28.52 -11.31 24.22
C GLU A 106 28.40 -10.65 25.58
N VAL A 107 27.20 -10.67 26.18
CA VAL A 107 26.92 -10.06 27.48
C VAL A 107 27.66 -10.79 28.59
N VAL A 108 27.64 -12.13 28.59
CA VAL A 108 28.41 -12.94 29.57
C VAL A 108 29.91 -12.74 29.40
N ASN A 109 30.43 -12.63 28.17
CA ASN A 109 31.82 -12.28 27.94
C ASN A 109 32.18 -10.90 28.50
N SER A 110 31.31 -9.91 28.31
CA SER A 110 31.46 -8.57 28.87
C SER A 110 31.45 -8.59 30.40
N ALA A 111 30.55 -9.34 31.01
CA ALA A 111 30.46 -9.56 32.44
C ALA A 111 31.72 -10.24 33.00
N TYR A 112 32.23 -11.29 32.33
CA TYR A 112 33.46 -11.95 32.70
C TYR A 112 34.66 -11.02 32.62
N ASN A 113 34.80 -10.24 31.57
CA ASN A 113 35.91 -9.33 31.33
C ASN A 113 35.82 -8.05 32.18
N TYR A 114 34.71 -7.80 32.88
CA TYR A 114 34.52 -6.59 33.68
C TYR A 114 35.66 -6.37 34.70
N THR A 115 36.16 -7.45 35.32
CA THR A 115 37.27 -7.41 36.29
C THR A 115 38.55 -8.07 35.75
N LYS A 116 38.64 -8.31 34.45
CA LYS A 116 39.78 -9.02 33.79
C LYS A 116 40.27 -8.26 32.56
N THR A 117 40.38 -6.95 32.69
CA THR A 117 40.97 -6.06 31.66
C THR A 117 42.49 -6.08 31.75
N ASP A 118 43.20 -5.46 30.81
CA ASP A 118 44.66 -5.33 30.80
C ASP A 118 45.19 -4.44 31.96
N SER A 119 44.33 -3.65 32.64
CA SER A 119 44.70 -2.80 33.74
C SER A 119 44.47 -3.47 35.09
N TYR A 120 45.55 -3.94 35.72
CA TYR A 120 45.49 -4.58 37.05
C TYR A 120 44.82 -3.70 38.10
N PHE A 121 45.22 -2.43 38.17
CA PHE A 121 44.67 -1.51 39.16
C PHE A 121 43.18 -1.22 38.96
N GLU A 122 42.71 -1.12 37.72
CA GLU A 122 41.30 -0.95 37.42
C GLU A 122 40.50 -2.22 37.81
N ASN A 123 41.05 -3.42 37.55
CA ASN A 123 40.42 -4.65 37.95
C ASN A 123 40.26 -4.79 39.46
N VAL A 124 41.30 -4.44 40.22
CA VAL A 124 41.24 -4.40 41.69
C VAL A 124 40.20 -3.39 42.20
N LYS A 125 40.18 -2.20 41.60
CA LYS A 125 39.17 -1.17 41.92
C LYS A 125 37.76 -1.68 41.68
N ARG A 126 37.51 -2.30 40.55
CA ARG A 126 36.18 -2.87 40.19
C ARG A 126 35.78 -3.99 41.17
N LEU A 127 36.70 -4.85 41.57
CA LEU A 127 36.43 -5.86 42.59
C LEU A 127 35.98 -5.26 43.91
N PHE A 128 36.63 -4.21 44.38
CA PHE A 128 36.23 -3.49 45.60
C PHE A 128 34.90 -2.73 45.44
N GLN A 129 34.58 -2.26 44.21
CA GLN A 129 33.28 -1.65 43.92
C GLN A 129 32.16 -2.68 43.99
N LEU A 130 32.38 -3.89 43.49
CA LEU A 130 31.43 -5.01 43.52
C LEU A 130 31.11 -5.49 44.92
N GLU A 131 31.99 -5.27 45.92
CA GLU A 131 31.64 -5.56 47.34
C GLU A 131 30.56 -4.61 47.90
N LYS A 132 30.40 -3.41 47.30
CA LYS A 132 29.49 -2.36 47.73
C LYS A 132 28.22 -2.27 46.91
N ALA A 133 28.27 -2.63 45.62
CA ALA A 133 27.16 -2.54 44.69
C ALA A 133 27.30 -3.63 43.62
N ASN A 134 26.16 -4.15 43.15
CA ASN A 134 26.14 -5.10 42.05
C ASN A 134 26.40 -4.40 40.71
N GLN A 135 26.95 -5.14 39.76
CA GLN A 135 27.02 -4.76 38.35
C GLN A 135 26.02 -5.58 37.56
N ASN A 136 25.12 -4.89 36.89
CA ASN A 136 24.12 -5.51 36.03
C ASN A 136 24.45 -5.28 34.54
N PHE A 137 24.30 -6.31 33.74
CA PHE A 137 24.43 -6.29 32.28
C PHE A 137 23.07 -6.60 31.64
N THR A 138 22.72 -5.85 30.60
CA THR A 138 21.41 -5.96 29.93
C THR A 138 21.54 -6.79 28.67
N LEU A 139 20.59 -7.69 28.43
CA LEU A 139 20.48 -8.43 27.18
C LEU A 139 19.86 -7.54 26.09
N GLU A 140 20.38 -7.67 24.91
CA GLU A 140 19.79 -7.13 23.70
C GLU A 140 19.28 -8.27 22.82
N ASN A 141 18.17 -8.04 22.12
CA ASN A 141 17.70 -8.97 21.11
C ASN A 141 18.20 -8.56 19.72
N SER A 142 18.33 -9.53 18.85
CA SER A 142 18.58 -9.32 17.43
C SER A 142 17.72 -10.27 16.62
N PHE A 143 17.30 -9.85 15.43
CA PHE A 143 16.55 -10.67 14.49
C PHE A 143 16.87 -10.24 13.06
N ASP A 144 16.55 -11.09 12.10
CA ASP A 144 16.74 -10.82 10.67
C ASP A 144 15.51 -10.09 10.12
N GLU A 145 15.68 -8.83 9.73
CA GLU A 145 14.61 -8.00 9.17
C GLU A 145 14.09 -8.49 7.82
N ALA A 146 14.94 -9.14 7.01
CA ALA A 146 14.51 -9.67 5.72
C ALA A 146 13.58 -10.87 5.93
N LYS A 147 13.95 -11.78 6.83
CA LYS A 147 13.13 -12.94 7.21
C LYS A 147 11.82 -12.53 7.88
N LEU A 148 11.84 -11.47 8.71
CA LEU A 148 10.60 -10.92 9.27
C LEU A 148 9.69 -10.39 8.16
N SER A 149 10.24 -9.65 7.20
CA SER A 149 9.47 -9.13 6.06
C SER A 149 8.86 -10.26 5.22
N GLU A 150 9.62 -11.32 4.93
CA GLU A 150 9.13 -12.52 4.23
C GLU A 150 8.00 -13.23 4.99
N SER A 151 8.14 -13.36 6.32
CA SER A 151 7.09 -13.91 7.18
C SER A 151 5.81 -13.07 7.14
N LEU A 152 5.93 -11.73 7.16
CA LEU A 152 4.79 -10.82 7.06
C LEU A 152 4.14 -10.85 5.67
N GLU A 153 4.91 -10.97 4.59
CA GLU A 153 4.38 -11.15 3.23
C GLU A 153 3.57 -12.45 3.12
N SER A 154 4.07 -13.55 3.68
CA SER A 154 3.33 -14.82 3.73
C SER A 154 2.02 -14.74 4.52
N ILE A 155 1.97 -13.90 5.56
CA ILE A 155 0.74 -13.62 6.32
C ILE A 155 -0.19 -12.72 5.49
N ALA A 156 0.36 -11.70 4.82
CA ALA A 156 -0.39 -10.81 3.96
C ALA A 156 -1.13 -11.56 2.84
N GLU A 157 -0.48 -12.53 2.20
CA GLU A 157 -1.11 -13.38 1.17
C GLU A 157 -2.35 -14.12 1.69
N LYS A 158 -2.38 -14.50 2.97
CA LYS A 158 -3.51 -15.20 3.60
C LYS A 158 -4.63 -14.26 4.06
N ILE A 159 -4.35 -12.95 4.18
CA ILE A 159 -5.28 -11.92 4.67
C ILE A 159 -5.84 -11.08 3.51
N ASN A 160 -4.98 -10.76 2.54
CA ASN A 160 -5.34 -9.87 1.43
C ASN A 160 -6.48 -10.43 0.59
N VAL A 161 -7.45 -9.58 0.31
CA VAL A 161 -8.58 -9.87 -0.58
C VAL A 161 -8.60 -8.82 -1.69
N PRO A 162 -8.51 -9.20 -2.96
CA PRO A 162 -8.61 -8.25 -4.05
C PRO A 162 -9.95 -7.53 -4.06
N VAL A 163 -9.93 -6.20 -4.17
CA VAL A 163 -11.14 -5.41 -4.40
C VAL A 163 -11.73 -5.72 -5.77
N LYS A 164 -13.06 -5.84 -5.85
CA LYS A 164 -13.77 -6.05 -7.12
C LYS A 164 -14.92 -5.06 -7.22
N ASN A 165 -15.00 -4.34 -8.35
CA ASN A 165 -16.13 -3.49 -8.66
C ASN A 165 -17.36 -4.35 -9.00
N ALA A 166 -18.54 -3.84 -8.66
CA ALA A 166 -19.80 -4.38 -9.18
C ALA A 166 -19.84 -4.21 -10.70
N LYS A 167 -20.53 -5.12 -11.39
CA LYS A 167 -20.81 -5.02 -12.82
C LYS A 167 -22.31 -5.03 -13.04
N LEU A 168 -22.79 -4.08 -13.83
CA LEU A 168 -24.16 -4.06 -14.30
C LEU A 168 -24.20 -4.61 -15.72
N TYR A 169 -25.19 -5.45 -15.98
CA TYR A 169 -25.50 -5.96 -17.30
C TYR A 169 -27.01 -5.87 -17.53
N ILE A 170 -27.42 -5.22 -18.62
CA ILE A 170 -28.82 -5.07 -18.97
C ILE A 170 -29.13 -5.88 -20.24
N SER A 171 -30.07 -6.81 -20.14
CA SER A 171 -30.52 -7.64 -21.24
C SER A 171 -32.02 -7.88 -21.19
N GLY A 172 -32.72 -7.68 -22.31
CA GLY A 172 -34.17 -7.86 -22.37
C GLY A 172 -34.98 -7.03 -21.38
N GLY A 173 -34.45 -5.85 -20.96
CA GLY A 173 -35.05 -5.00 -19.93
C GLY A 173 -34.78 -5.44 -18.50
N SER A 174 -34.06 -6.52 -18.28
CA SER A 174 -33.67 -7.00 -16.96
C SER A 174 -32.32 -6.45 -16.54
N PHE A 175 -32.22 -5.97 -15.29
CA PHE A 175 -31.01 -5.40 -14.67
C PHE A 175 -30.33 -6.50 -13.83
N ASN A 176 -29.18 -6.96 -14.26
CA ASN A 176 -28.40 -8.00 -13.58
C ASN A 176 -27.13 -7.40 -13.01
N VAL A 177 -26.94 -7.53 -11.70
CA VAL A 177 -25.77 -6.96 -11.01
C VAL A 177 -24.93 -8.09 -10.42
N THR A 178 -23.66 -8.16 -10.86
CA THR A 178 -22.64 -8.95 -10.15
C THR A 178 -22.14 -8.11 -8.98
N PRO A 179 -22.20 -8.64 -7.74
CA PRO A 179 -21.82 -7.87 -6.56
C PRO A 179 -20.36 -7.43 -6.56
N SER A 180 -20.10 -6.28 -5.94
CA SER A 180 -18.75 -5.84 -5.59
C SER A 180 -18.20 -6.62 -4.40
N THR A 181 -16.89 -6.66 -4.28
CA THR A 181 -16.18 -7.18 -3.10
C THR A 181 -15.30 -6.08 -2.53
N THR A 182 -15.47 -5.77 -1.24
CA THR A 182 -14.52 -4.93 -0.51
C THR A 182 -13.21 -5.69 -0.39
N GLY A 183 -12.12 -5.07 -0.80
CA GLY A 183 -10.79 -5.61 -0.66
C GLY A 183 -10.30 -5.51 0.79
N LYS A 184 -9.28 -6.30 1.10
CA LYS A 184 -8.52 -6.24 2.36
C LYS A 184 -7.05 -6.11 2.00
N GLU A 185 -6.36 -5.18 2.64
CA GLU A 185 -4.93 -4.96 2.44
C GLU A 185 -4.22 -4.95 3.79
N PHE A 186 -3.31 -5.89 3.95
CA PHE A 186 -2.45 -5.96 5.13
C PHE A 186 -1.50 -4.76 5.13
N ASP A 187 -1.55 -3.93 6.16
CA ASP A 187 -0.67 -2.77 6.31
C ASP A 187 0.70 -3.22 6.83
N VAL A 188 1.61 -3.51 5.91
CA VAL A 188 2.97 -4.00 6.24
C VAL A 188 3.72 -3.03 7.14
N GLY A 189 3.66 -1.72 6.87
CA GLY A 189 4.37 -0.69 7.63
C GLY A 189 3.90 -0.62 9.08
N ALA A 190 2.58 -0.45 9.26
CA ALA A 190 1.99 -0.33 10.59
C ALA A 190 2.10 -1.62 11.43
N ASN A 191 2.08 -2.78 10.79
CA ASN A 191 2.27 -4.07 11.46
C ASN A 191 3.73 -4.32 11.82
N LYS A 192 4.68 -3.97 10.95
CA LYS A 192 6.12 -4.06 11.22
C LYS A 192 6.51 -3.26 12.45
N GLU A 193 6.02 -2.03 12.59
CA GLU A 193 6.28 -1.18 13.76
C GLU A 193 5.77 -1.82 15.06
N SER A 194 4.53 -2.30 15.07
CA SER A 194 3.93 -2.95 16.24
C SER A 194 4.67 -4.24 16.64
N ILE A 195 5.17 -4.99 15.67
CA ILE A 195 5.95 -6.21 15.90
C ILE A 195 7.34 -5.87 16.43
N TYR A 196 8.00 -4.83 15.90
CA TYR A 196 9.28 -4.33 16.44
C TYR A 196 9.15 -3.91 17.90
N GLU A 197 8.08 -3.21 18.24
CA GLU A 197 7.81 -2.83 19.62
C GLU A 197 7.62 -4.06 20.53
N ALA A 198 6.88 -5.07 20.08
CA ALA A 198 6.68 -6.32 20.83
C ALA A 198 7.99 -7.08 21.04
N ILE A 199 8.83 -7.20 20.01
CA ILE A 199 10.14 -7.85 20.09
C ILE A 199 11.06 -7.06 21.05
N ASN A 200 11.20 -5.76 20.86
CA ASN A 200 12.13 -4.92 21.64
C ASN A 200 11.72 -4.79 23.10
N SER A 201 10.41 -4.77 23.38
CA SER A 201 9.89 -4.76 24.75
C SER A 201 9.82 -6.16 25.39
N ARG A 202 10.20 -7.21 24.65
CA ARG A 202 10.12 -8.62 25.07
C ARG A 202 8.70 -9.06 25.48
N LYS A 203 7.69 -8.43 24.87
CA LYS A 203 6.27 -8.75 25.07
C LYS A 203 5.78 -9.61 23.93
N TYR A 204 6.12 -10.89 23.95
CA TYR A 204 5.76 -11.88 22.92
C TYR A 204 4.28 -12.33 22.96
N GLY A 205 3.41 -11.51 23.52
CA GLY A 205 1.97 -11.77 23.59
C GLY A 205 1.24 -11.60 22.23
N GLU A 206 -0.06 -11.37 22.33
CA GLU A 206 -0.90 -11.17 21.16
C GLU A 206 -0.71 -9.76 20.57
N VAL A 207 -0.35 -9.68 19.31
CA VAL A 207 -0.27 -8.44 18.52
C VAL A 207 -1.45 -8.41 17.56
N SER A 208 -2.32 -7.42 17.71
CA SER A 208 -3.45 -7.22 16.78
C SER A 208 -2.97 -6.66 15.45
N LEU A 209 -3.29 -7.34 14.35
CA LEU A 209 -2.90 -6.92 13.00
C LEU A 209 -3.80 -5.80 12.46
N LYS A 210 -3.19 -4.82 11.83
CA LYS A 210 -3.85 -3.72 11.11
C LYS A 210 -4.06 -4.14 9.65
N VAL A 211 -5.31 -4.12 9.22
CA VAL A 211 -5.74 -4.47 7.86
C VAL A 211 -6.70 -3.41 7.38
N ASN A 212 -6.41 -2.81 6.25
CA ASN A 212 -7.20 -1.75 5.64
C ASN A 212 -8.29 -2.33 4.74
N ASP A 213 -9.49 -1.75 4.80
CA ASP A 213 -10.57 -2.03 3.87
C ASP A 213 -10.41 -1.19 2.61
N ILE A 214 -10.39 -1.85 1.45
CA ILE A 214 -10.33 -1.20 0.15
C ILE A 214 -11.73 -1.22 -0.47
N ASN A 215 -12.38 -0.07 -0.46
CA ASN A 215 -13.71 0.04 -1.03
C ASN A 215 -13.69 -0.02 -2.56
N PRO A 216 -14.62 -0.74 -3.19
CA PRO A 216 -14.73 -0.76 -4.63
C PRO A 216 -15.18 0.62 -5.16
N LYS A 217 -14.65 1.04 -6.29
CA LYS A 217 -15.07 2.29 -6.97
C LYS A 217 -16.54 2.24 -7.39
N ILE A 218 -17.02 1.06 -7.79
CA ILE A 218 -18.42 0.79 -8.13
C ILE A 218 -18.94 -0.22 -7.10
N SER A 219 -19.74 0.26 -6.16
CA SER A 219 -20.37 -0.62 -5.17
C SER A 219 -21.60 -1.32 -5.77
N THR A 220 -22.01 -2.41 -5.13
CA THR A 220 -23.25 -3.13 -5.50
C THR A 220 -24.47 -2.20 -5.43
N SER A 221 -24.54 -1.30 -4.44
CA SER A 221 -25.64 -0.34 -4.31
C SER A 221 -25.67 0.68 -5.45
N MET A 222 -24.51 1.21 -5.85
CA MET A 222 -24.39 2.10 -7.00
C MET A 222 -24.83 1.42 -8.30
N ALA A 223 -24.38 0.18 -8.56
CA ALA A 223 -24.81 -0.55 -9.75
C ALA A 223 -26.32 -0.86 -9.75
N LYS A 224 -26.90 -1.16 -8.59
CA LYS A 224 -28.35 -1.40 -8.42
C LYS A 224 -29.21 -0.15 -8.48
N SER A 225 -28.63 1.06 -8.29
CA SER A 225 -29.39 2.30 -8.40
C SER A 225 -29.77 2.66 -9.84
N VAL A 226 -29.16 2.00 -10.84
CA VAL A 226 -29.61 2.09 -12.24
C VAL A 226 -30.81 1.16 -12.42
N ASP A 227 -31.99 1.72 -12.50
CA ASP A 227 -33.26 0.98 -12.44
C ASP A 227 -34.24 1.31 -13.59
N THR A 228 -33.94 2.31 -14.43
CA THR A 228 -34.88 2.79 -15.46
C THR A 228 -34.19 3.23 -16.75
N LEU A 229 -34.93 3.18 -17.84
CA LEU A 229 -34.54 3.80 -19.12
C LEU A 229 -34.82 5.32 -19.04
N LEU A 230 -33.77 6.14 -19.09
CA LEU A 230 -33.89 7.60 -19.14
C LEU A 230 -34.30 8.07 -20.53
N ALA A 231 -33.59 7.59 -21.56
CA ALA A 231 -33.88 7.91 -22.96
C ALA A 231 -33.30 6.86 -23.90
N GLN A 232 -33.85 6.81 -25.12
CA GLN A 232 -33.30 6.05 -26.24
C GLN A 232 -33.49 6.78 -27.56
N HIS A 233 -32.65 6.46 -28.52
CA HIS A 233 -32.78 6.91 -29.90
C HIS A 233 -32.37 5.80 -30.86
N SER A 234 -33.04 5.74 -32.04
CA SER A 234 -32.75 4.73 -33.05
C SER A 234 -32.57 5.38 -34.42
N THR A 235 -31.68 4.83 -35.23
CA THR A 235 -31.53 5.15 -36.65
C THR A 235 -31.47 3.87 -37.46
N THR A 236 -31.90 3.94 -38.72
CA THR A 236 -31.86 2.79 -39.65
C THR A 236 -30.70 2.96 -40.63
N PHE A 237 -30.18 1.83 -41.10
CA PHE A 237 -29.13 1.76 -42.10
C PHE A 237 -29.33 0.57 -43.05
N SER A 238 -28.79 0.70 -44.26
CA SER A 238 -28.83 -0.44 -45.21
C SER A 238 -27.75 -1.46 -44.85
N THR A 239 -28.14 -2.73 -44.80
CA THR A 239 -27.24 -3.86 -44.60
C THR A 239 -26.56 -4.30 -45.89
N SER A 240 -26.97 -3.75 -47.07
CA SER A 240 -26.40 -4.11 -48.37
C SER A 240 -24.97 -3.66 -48.56
N ILE A 241 -24.52 -2.60 -47.84
CA ILE A 241 -23.12 -2.17 -47.80
C ILE A 241 -22.45 -2.85 -46.59
N ALA A 242 -21.92 -4.05 -46.83
CA ALA A 242 -21.46 -4.98 -45.77
C ALA A 242 -20.40 -4.31 -44.85
N GLY A 243 -19.36 -3.66 -45.43
CA GLY A 243 -18.31 -3.00 -44.62
C GLY A 243 -18.86 -1.89 -43.70
N ARG A 244 -19.82 -1.10 -44.21
CA ARG A 244 -20.49 -0.09 -43.40
C ARG A 244 -21.33 -0.65 -42.28
N ALA A 245 -22.08 -1.72 -42.57
CA ALA A 245 -22.89 -2.40 -41.55
C ALA A 245 -22.02 -3.01 -40.45
N GLU A 246 -20.88 -3.62 -40.82
CA GLU A 246 -19.94 -4.16 -39.83
C GLU A 246 -19.28 -3.03 -39.01
N ASN A 247 -18.90 -1.88 -39.60
CA ASN A 247 -18.37 -0.74 -38.84
C ASN A 247 -19.38 -0.20 -37.81
N ILE A 248 -20.66 -0.15 -38.16
CA ILE A 248 -21.73 0.24 -37.22
C ILE A 248 -21.81 -0.78 -36.05
N LYS A 249 -21.73 -2.08 -36.34
CA LYS A 249 -21.72 -3.11 -35.28
C LYS A 249 -20.48 -3.01 -34.40
N VAL A 250 -19.28 -2.88 -35.01
CA VAL A 250 -18.01 -2.73 -34.26
C VAL A 250 -18.06 -1.52 -33.34
N SER A 251 -18.44 -0.36 -33.87
CA SER A 251 -18.53 0.86 -33.06
C SER A 251 -19.64 0.77 -32.00
N SER A 252 -20.79 0.20 -32.33
CA SER A 252 -21.90 -0.05 -31.38
C SER A 252 -21.46 -0.93 -30.20
N ASN A 253 -20.77 -2.03 -30.48
CA ASN A 253 -20.29 -2.94 -29.43
C ASN A 253 -19.26 -2.25 -28.52
N ARG A 254 -18.38 -1.41 -29.06
CA ARG A 254 -17.34 -0.73 -28.29
C ARG A 254 -17.87 0.36 -27.36
N ILE A 255 -18.97 1.01 -27.75
CA ILE A 255 -19.60 2.07 -26.93
C ILE A 255 -20.66 1.52 -25.97
N SER A 256 -20.97 0.24 -26.03
CA SER A 256 -22.00 -0.40 -25.22
C SER A 256 -21.46 -0.88 -23.87
N ASP A 257 -22.40 -1.08 -22.95
CA ASP A 257 -22.18 -1.68 -21.64
C ASP A 257 -21.19 -0.88 -20.75
N VAL A 258 -21.25 0.45 -20.84
CA VAL A 258 -20.44 1.38 -20.06
C VAL A 258 -21.25 1.97 -18.92
N LEU A 259 -20.81 1.72 -17.68
CA LEU A 259 -21.32 2.39 -16.48
C LEU A 259 -20.47 3.64 -16.24
N LEU A 260 -21.13 4.81 -16.22
CA LEU A 260 -20.52 6.12 -16.01
C LEU A 260 -20.94 6.68 -14.66
N MET A 261 -19.99 6.88 -13.77
CA MET A 261 -20.24 7.41 -12.43
C MET A 261 -20.58 8.90 -12.44
N PRO A 262 -21.18 9.45 -11.38
CA PRO A 262 -21.39 10.88 -11.23
C PRO A 262 -20.12 11.70 -11.54
N GLY A 263 -20.25 12.73 -12.40
CA GLY A 263 -19.17 13.61 -12.81
C GLY A 263 -18.20 13.03 -13.84
N GLU A 264 -18.24 11.75 -14.13
CA GLU A 264 -17.35 11.14 -15.15
C GLU A 264 -17.71 11.58 -16.56
N VAL A 265 -16.70 11.64 -17.43
CA VAL A 265 -16.81 12.03 -18.83
C VAL A 265 -16.68 10.83 -19.73
N TYR A 266 -17.68 10.62 -20.57
CA TYR A 266 -17.68 9.65 -21.64
C TYR A 266 -17.04 10.25 -22.90
N SER A 267 -16.11 9.53 -23.53
CA SER A 267 -15.52 9.89 -24.83
C SER A 267 -15.76 8.76 -25.83
N TYR A 268 -16.46 9.08 -26.89
CA TYR A 268 -16.74 8.12 -27.96
C TYR A 268 -15.44 7.61 -28.61
N ASN A 269 -14.50 8.52 -28.92
CA ASN A 269 -13.24 8.16 -29.55
C ASN A 269 -12.34 7.28 -28.67
N ASN A 270 -12.31 7.54 -27.36
CA ASN A 270 -11.54 6.70 -26.42
C ASN A 270 -12.03 5.25 -26.41
N LEU A 271 -13.33 5.03 -26.52
CA LEU A 271 -13.91 3.70 -26.54
C LEU A 271 -13.78 3.01 -27.89
N THR A 272 -14.01 3.73 -28.99
CA THR A 272 -13.96 3.15 -30.32
C THR A 272 -12.55 2.97 -30.86
N GLY A 273 -11.57 3.74 -30.38
CA GLY A 273 -10.18 3.75 -30.86
C GLY A 273 -10.05 4.28 -32.29
N ILE A 274 -8.85 4.22 -32.82
CA ILE A 274 -8.52 4.61 -34.21
C ILE A 274 -9.20 3.63 -35.19
N ARG A 275 -9.77 4.19 -36.28
CA ARG A 275 -10.54 3.44 -37.28
C ARG A 275 -9.60 2.83 -38.31
N THR A 276 -9.00 1.70 -38.04
CA THR A 276 -8.10 0.94 -38.91
C THR A 276 -8.58 -0.50 -39.11
N ILE A 277 -8.13 -1.13 -40.16
CA ILE A 277 -8.38 -2.56 -40.42
C ILE A 277 -7.85 -3.40 -39.25
N ALA A 278 -6.67 -3.09 -38.73
CA ALA A 278 -6.08 -3.78 -37.59
C ALA A 278 -6.96 -3.69 -36.32
N ASN A 279 -7.73 -2.62 -36.18
CA ASN A 279 -8.71 -2.45 -35.12
C ASN A 279 -10.10 -3.03 -35.46
N GLY A 280 -10.21 -3.85 -36.50
CA GLY A 280 -11.45 -4.56 -36.87
C GLY A 280 -12.47 -3.70 -37.62
N TYR A 281 -12.09 -2.53 -38.14
CA TYR A 281 -12.92 -1.77 -39.05
C TYR A 281 -12.73 -2.20 -40.50
N TYR A 282 -13.72 -1.96 -41.32
CA TYR A 282 -13.78 -2.34 -42.72
C TYR A 282 -13.77 -1.10 -43.62
N ASN A 283 -13.27 -1.25 -44.84
CA ASN A 283 -13.42 -0.23 -45.85
C ASN A 283 -14.90 -0.07 -46.23
N ALA A 284 -15.33 1.17 -46.26
CA ALA A 284 -16.70 1.54 -46.60
C ALA A 284 -16.70 3.04 -46.97
N PRO A 285 -17.70 3.53 -47.71
CA PRO A 285 -17.79 4.95 -48.11
C PRO A 285 -17.74 5.89 -46.89
N VAL A 286 -16.78 6.80 -46.88
CA VAL A 286 -16.60 7.93 -45.97
C VAL A 286 -16.61 9.23 -46.74
N ILE A 287 -16.96 10.33 -46.07
CA ILE A 287 -16.86 11.68 -46.68
C ILE A 287 -15.53 12.31 -46.22
N VAL A 288 -14.60 12.45 -47.15
CA VAL A 288 -13.30 13.12 -46.93
C VAL A 288 -13.28 14.40 -47.77
N ASN A 289 -13.13 15.56 -47.10
CA ASN A 289 -13.14 16.88 -47.75
C ASN A 289 -14.36 17.23 -48.65
N GLY A 290 -15.42 16.41 -48.56
CA GLY A 290 -16.63 16.59 -49.36
C GLY A 290 -16.84 15.52 -50.44
N ASP A 291 -15.84 14.68 -50.71
CA ASP A 291 -15.88 13.58 -51.64
C ASP A 291 -16.12 12.23 -50.92
N LEU A 292 -16.67 11.27 -51.67
CA LEU A 292 -16.87 9.89 -51.16
C LEU A 292 -15.63 9.05 -51.52
N GLU A 293 -14.97 8.55 -50.51
CA GLU A 293 -13.82 7.65 -50.64
C GLU A 293 -14.06 6.37 -49.81
N ASP A 294 -13.49 5.25 -50.29
CA ASP A 294 -13.52 4.01 -49.51
C ASP A 294 -12.36 3.97 -48.50
N ALA A 295 -12.69 4.07 -47.22
CA ALA A 295 -11.72 4.02 -46.13
C ALA A 295 -12.29 3.32 -44.90
N PRO A 296 -11.43 2.84 -43.94
CA PRO A 296 -11.90 2.19 -42.74
C PRO A 296 -12.77 3.12 -41.88
N GLY A 297 -13.88 2.61 -41.33
CA GLY A 297 -14.74 3.32 -40.41
C GLY A 297 -15.95 4.03 -41.01
N GLY A 298 -16.22 3.89 -42.33
CA GLY A 298 -17.48 4.38 -42.91
C GLY A 298 -18.69 3.84 -42.18
N GLY A 299 -19.56 4.73 -41.67
CA GLY A 299 -20.74 4.40 -40.85
C GLY A 299 -20.61 4.75 -39.35
N VAL A 300 -19.42 4.91 -38.81
CA VAL A 300 -19.16 5.19 -37.39
C VAL A 300 -19.82 6.49 -36.90
N CYS A 301 -19.89 7.52 -37.75
CA CYS A 301 -20.60 8.77 -37.41
C CYS A 301 -22.12 8.58 -37.25
N GLN A 302 -22.74 7.55 -37.83
CA GLN A 302 -24.13 7.25 -37.54
C GLN A 302 -24.29 6.69 -36.11
N THR A 303 -23.32 5.90 -35.63
CA THR A 303 -23.34 5.39 -34.24
C THR A 303 -23.17 6.55 -33.25
N SER A 304 -22.24 7.47 -33.47
CA SER A 304 -22.08 8.63 -32.58
C SER A 304 -23.30 9.56 -32.62
N THR A 305 -23.92 9.77 -33.79
CA THR A 305 -25.14 10.55 -33.94
C THR A 305 -26.34 9.93 -33.22
N THR A 306 -26.49 8.61 -33.30
CA THR A 306 -27.56 7.89 -32.59
C THR A 306 -27.38 8.01 -31.08
N LEU A 307 -26.15 7.83 -30.59
CA LEU A 307 -25.81 8.04 -29.18
C LEU A 307 -26.05 9.49 -28.73
N TYR A 308 -25.61 10.48 -29.52
CA TYR A 308 -25.82 11.90 -29.21
C TYR A 308 -27.29 12.25 -29.00
N ASN A 309 -28.17 11.72 -29.82
CA ASN A 309 -29.61 11.93 -29.63
C ASN A 309 -30.13 11.31 -28.34
N ALA A 310 -29.71 10.09 -27.99
CA ALA A 310 -30.04 9.49 -26.71
C ALA A 310 -29.52 10.36 -25.51
N VAL A 311 -28.31 10.91 -25.64
CA VAL A 311 -27.71 11.83 -24.68
C VAL A 311 -28.50 13.12 -24.55
N LEU A 312 -28.96 13.71 -25.63
CA LEU A 312 -29.79 14.93 -25.59
C LEU A 312 -31.06 14.72 -24.77
N TYR A 313 -31.80 13.63 -25.04
CA TYR A 313 -33.05 13.33 -24.35
C TYR A 313 -32.91 12.79 -22.93
N SER A 314 -31.72 12.25 -22.59
CA SER A 314 -31.43 11.81 -21.23
C SER A 314 -30.96 12.90 -20.27
N GLY A 315 -30.86 14.16 -20.72
CA GLY A 315 -30.43 15.27 -19.85
C GLY A 315 -28.93 15.32 -19.53
N LEU A 316 -28.11 14.40 -20.06
CA LEU A 316 -26.68 14.38 -19.83
C LEU A 316 -25.99 15.62 -20.37
N LYS A 317 -24.93 16.07 -19.72
CA LYS A 317 -24.23 17.30 -20.16
C LYS A 317 -23.34 17.02 -21.37
N VAL A 318 -23.61 17.71 -22.49
CA VAL A 318 -22.78 17.63 -23.69
C VAL A 318 -21.52 18.46 -23.48
N GLU A 319 -20.36 17.84 -23.50
CA GLU A 319 -19.06 18.49 -23.30
C GLU A 319 -18.39 18.83 -24.66
N GLN A 320 -18.57 17.96 -25.66
CA GLN A 320 -18.04 18.16 -26.99
C GLN A 320 -18.96 17.49 -28.03
N VAL A 321 -19.35 18.26 -29.03
CA VAL A 321 -20.04 17.75 -30.23
C VAL A 321 -19.66 18.60 -31.42
N LYS A 322 -19.54 18.00 -32.60
CA LYS A 322 -19.32 18.71 -33.87
C LYS A 322 -20.27 18.14 -34.93
N ASN A 323 -20.89 19.02 -35.74
CA ASN A 323 -21.71 18.59 -36.86
C ASN A 323 -20.85 18.20 -38.08
N HIS A 324 -21.44 17.46 -39.01
CA HIS A 324 -20.84 17.21 -40.32
C HIS A 324 -20.82 18.50 -41.16
N SER A 325 -19.88 18.59 -42.12
CA SER A 325 -19.85 19.67 -43.06
C SER A 325 -21.01 19.63 -44.07
N ILE A 326 -21.56 18.43 -44.35
CA ILE A 326 -22.71 18.17 -45.23
C ILE A 326 -23.78 17.47 -44.40
N THR A 327 -25.05 17.76 -44.65
CA THR A 327 -26.16 17.12 -43.91
C THR A 327 -26.19 15.61 -44.12
N SER A 328 -26.32 14.85 -43.04
CA SER A 328 -26.49 13.41 -43.08
C SER A 328 -27.93 13.02 -43.40
N SER A 329 -28.13 11.85 -44.01
CA SER A 329 -29.47 11.33 -44.31
C SER A 329 -30.17 10.69 -43.12
N TYR A 330 -29.43 10.35 -42.04
CA TYR A 330 -29.93 9.62 -40.84
C TYR A 330 -30.26 10.54 -39.65
N ALA A 331 -29.99 11.85 -39.77
CA ALA A 331 -30.34 12.82 -38.74
C ALA A 331 -30.70 14.17 -39.31
N PRO A 332 -31.66 14.90 -38.76
CA PRO A 332 -31.96 16.28 -39.17
C PRO A 332 -30.80 17.23 -38.76
N ARG A 333 -30.72 18.41 -39.42
CA ARG A 333 -29.77 19.47 -39.09
C ARG A 333 -29.84 19.79 -37.60
N GLY A 334 -28.65 19.92 -36.97
CA GLY A 334 -28.51 20.20 -35.54
C GLY A 334 -28.58 18.98 -34.63
N LYS A 335 -28.86 17.80 -35.14
CA LYS A 335 -28.94 16.54 -34.37
C LYS A 335 -27.87 15.51 -34.75
N ASP A 336 -26.89 15.90 -35.55
CA ASP A 336 -25.79 15.06 -35.98
C ASP A 336 -24.52 15.27 -35.11
N ALA A 337 -23.73 14.21 -34.93
CA ALA A 337 -22.47 14.26 -34.22
C ALA A 337 -21.38 13.56 -35.04
N MET A 338 -20.52 14.35 -35.66
CA MET A 338 -19.36 13.89 -36.41
C MET A 338 -18.23 13.52 -35.48
N VAL A 339 -17.59 12.39 -35.73
CA VAL A 339 -16.38 11.92 -35.04
C VAL A 339 -15.31 11.56 -36.06
N ASN A 340 -14.05 11.80 -35.71
CA ASN A 340 -12.90 11.41 -36.54
C ASN A 340 -11.66 11.15 -35.67
N ASP A 341 -10.61 10.60 -36.29
CA ASP A 341 -9.35 10.31 -35.60
C ASP A 341 -8.46 11.56 -35.39
N SER A 342 -8.88 12.71 -35.94
CA SER A 342 -8.15 13.99 -35.89
C SER A 342 -8.68 14.95 -34.81
N GLY A 343 -9.48 14.49 -33.83
CA GLY A 343 -9.88 15.26 -32.66
C GLY A 343 -11.36 15.69 -32.57
N SER A 344 -12.19 15.44 -33.65
CA SER A 344 -13.64 15.57 -33.48
C SER A 344 -14.18 14.38 -32.72
N ASP A 345 -14.77 14.65 -31.56
CA ASP A 345 -15.28 13.62 -30.64
C ASP A 345 -16.71 13.94 -30.18
N LEU A 346 -17.43 12.94 -29.75
CA LEU A 346 -18.62 13.11 -28.94
C LEU A 346 -18.26 12.83 -27.48
N LYS A 347 -18.28 13.91 -26.66
CA LYS A 347 -18.06 13.78 -25.22
C LYS A 347 -19.28 14.30 -24.46
N PHE A 348 -19.64 13.61 -23.42
CA PHE A 348 -20.68 14.02 -22.48
C PHE A 348 -20.31 13.56 -21.06
N SER A 349 -20.82 14.24 -20.05
CA SER A 349 -20.63 13.86 -18.65
C SER A 349 -21.96 13.53 -17.98
N ASN A 350 -21.87 12.76 -16.91
CA ASN A 350 -22.98 12.42 -16.05
C ASN A 350 -23.19 13.54 -15.01
N PRO A 351 -24.22 14.39 -15.12
CA PRO A 351 -24.49 15.47 -14.17
C PRO A 351 -25.33 15.03 -12.96
N TYR A 352 -25.74 13.77 -12.90
CA TYR A 352 -26.61 13.22 -11.85
C TYR A 352 -25.81 12.71 -10.67
N ASP A 353 -26.50 12.50 -9.53
CA ASP A 353 -25.93 11.93 -8.32
C ASP A 353 -25.85 10.39 -8.37
N HIS A 354 -26.51 9.76 -9.34
CA HIS A 354 -26.48 8.32 -9.56
C HIS A 354 -25.72 7.97 -10.86
N PRO A 355 -25.18 6.75 -10.96
CA PRO A 355 -24.56 6.26 -12.19
C PRO A 355 -25.56 6.19 -13.35
N ILE A 356 -25.06 6.37 -14.57
CA ILE A 356 -25.79 6.05 -15.79
C ILE A 356 -25.13 4.88 -16.50
N TYR A 357 -25.91 4.20 -17.33
CA TYR A 357 -25.42 3.06 -18.11
C TYR A 357 -25.76 3.26 -19.58
N VAL A 358 -24.73 3.20 -20.43
CA VAL A 358 -24.84 3.36 -21.87
C VAL A 358 -24.93 1.99 -22.51
N LYS A 359 -26.00 1.75 -23.29
CA LYS A 359 -26.17 0.53 -24.07
C LYS A 359 -26.41 0.84 -25.53
N SER A 360 -25.78 0.09 -26.40
CA SER A 360 -25.95 0.20 -27.85
C SER A 360 -26.26 -1.16 -28.44
N ILE A 361 -27.26 -1.24 -29.31
CA ILE A 361 -27.77 -2.49 -29.86
C ILE A 361 -27.95 -2.33 -31.35
N VAL A 362 -27.43 -3.27 -32.13
CA VAL A 362 -27.72 -3.42 -33.56
C VAL A 362 -28.58 -4.66 -33.77
N ASN A 363 -29.74 -4.45 -34.37
CA ASN A 363 -30.63 -5.54 -34.75
C ASN A 363 -31.08 -5.34 -36.20
N GLY A 364 -30.62 -6.23 -37.10
CA GLY A 364 -30.82 -6.09 -38.54
C GLY A 364 -30.22 -4.75 -39.02
N GLY A 365 -31.03 -3.91 -39.67
CA GLY A 365 -30.66 -2.59 -40.14
C GLY A 365 -31.01 -1.44 -39.18
N THR A 366 -31.24 -1.72 -37.91
CA THR A 366 -31.58 -0.73 -36.88
C THR A 366 -30.50 -0.68 -35.83
N LEU A 367 -29.97 0.51 -35.57
CA LEU A 367 -29.10 0.85 -34.47
C LEU A 367 -29.87 1.61 -33.41
N THR A 368 -29.83 1.15 -32.16
CA THR A 368 -30.49 1.78 -31.01
C THR A 368 -29.48 2.06 -29.91
N CYS A 369 -29.38 3.30 -29.47
CA CYS A 369 -28.63 3.71 -28.27
C CYS A 369 -29.60 4.02 -27.13
N GLN A 370 -29.32 3.47 -25.95
CA GLN A 370 -30.14 3.58 -24.75
C GLN A 370 -29.28 4.12 -23.61
N ILE A 371 -29.83 5.04 -22.84
CA ILE A 371 -29.22 5.56 -21.62
C ILE A 371 -30.13 5.15 -20.47
N TYR A 372 -29.60 4.33 -19.58
CA TYR A 372 -30.27 3.94 -18.34
C TYR A 372 -29.69 4.75 -17.17
N GLY A 373 -30.45 4.92 -16.12
CA GLY A 373 -30.04 5.62 -14.91
C GLY A 373 -31.01 5.36 -13.75
N ASN A 374 -30.99 6.24 -12.77
CA ASN A 374 -31.95 6.17 -11.67
C ASN A 374 -33.28 6.83 -12.06
N SER A 375 -34.39 6.26 -11.61
CA SER A 375 -35.73 6.78 -11.88
C SER A 375 -35.94 8.20 -11.33
N ALA A 376 -35.26 8.56 -10.24
CA ALA A 376 -35.31 9.93 -9.68
C ALA A 376 -34.61 10.96 -10.59
N ASP A 377 -33.68 10.55 -11.44
CA ASP A 377 -32.94 11.42 -12.36
C ASP A 377 -33.63 11.54 -13.74
N LYS A 378 -34.75 10.85 -13.96
CA LYS A 378 -35.38 10.80 -15.28
C LYS A 378 -35.91 12.17 -15.69
N PRO A 379 -35.31 12.82 -16.72
CA PRO A 379 -35.71 14.16 -17.11
C PRO A 379 -36.98 14.15 -17.99
N ASN A 380 -37.74 15.21 -17.95
CA ASN A 380 -38.74 15.55 -18.96
C ASN A 380 -38.14 16.60 -19.88
N VAL A 381 -37.77 16.21 -21.11
CA VAL A 381 -36.96 17.02 -22.01
C VAL A 381 -37.54 17.07 -23.42
N ASP A 382 -37.66 18.29 -23.97
CA ASP A 382 -37.84 18.53 -25.41
C ASP A 382 -36.58 19.09 -26.05
N ILE A 383 -36.39 18.77 -27.33
CA ILE A 383 -35.30 19.33 -28.14
C ILE A 383 -35.90 20.29 -29.17
N ARG A 384 -35.50 21.57 -29.08
CA ARG A 384 -35.87 22.60 -30.04
C ARG A 384 -34.70 22.85 -30.99
N ILE A 385 -35.04 22.89 -32.29
CA ILE A 385 -34.09 23.19 -33.35
C ILE A 385 -34.55 24.48 -34.06
N ASP A 386 -33.76 25.53 -33.97
CA ASP A 386 -33.98 26.79 -34.70
C ASP A 386 -33.11 26.77 -35.94
N THR A 387 -33.71 26.57 -37.12
CA THR A 387 -32.99 26.46 -38.41
C THR A 387 -32.77 27.84 -39.04
N PHE A 388 -31.65 27.96 -39.73
CA PHE A 388 -31.32 29.12 -40.59
C PHE A 388 -30.71 28.60 -41.91
N PRO A 389 -30.50 29.46 -42.97
CA PRO A 389 -30.19 28.97 -44.33
C PRO A 389 -29.06 27.94 -44.41
N MET A 390 -28.00 28.09 -43.63
CA MET A 390 -26.85 27.22 -43.66
C MET A 390 -26.62 26.45 -42.35
N GLY A 391 -27.64 26.36 -41.48
CA GLY A 391 -27.39 25.70 -40.22
C GLY A 391 -28.59 25.53 -39.30
N ALA A 392 -28.31 25.24 -38.06
CA ALA A 392 -29.27 25.08 -37.00
C ALA A 392 -28.66 25.38 -35.62
N LYS A 393 -29.46 25.95 -34.73
CA LYS A 393 -29.15 26.05 -33.30
C LYS A 393 -29.95 25.02 -32.55
N THR A 394 -29.31 24.22 -31.70
CA THR A 394 -29.95 23.17 -30.92
C THR A 394 -30.07 23.61 -29.48
N TYR A 395 -31.29 23.50 -28.95
CA TYR A 395 -31.62 23.82 -27.56
C TYR A 395 -32.29 22.61 -26.91
N ARG A 396 -32.05 22.42 -25.63
CA ARG A 396 -32.70 21.45 -24.76
C ARG A 396 -33.60 22.20 -23.79
N ILE A 397 -34.86 21.81 -23.70
CA ILE A 397 -35.89 22.42 -22.83
C ILE A 397 -36.23 21.40 -21.77
N PHE A 398 -35.92 21.70 -20.52
CA PHE A 398 -36.37 20.92 -19.37
C PHE A 398 -37.75 21.37 -18.95
N LYS A 399 -38.59 20.40 -18.59
CA LYS A 399 -39.99 20.64 -18.16
C LYS A 399 -40.23 19.98 -16.81
N ASP A 400 -41.16 20.54 -16.03
CA ASP A 400 -41.69 19.93 -14.83
C ASP A 400 -42.64 18.74 -15.16
N ALA A 401 -43.17 18.08 -14.12
CA ALA A 401 -44.12 16.99 -14.27
C ALA A 401 -45.44 17.43 -14.95
N SER A 402 -45.80 18.71 -14.86
CA SER A 402 -46.96 19.29 -15.49
C SER A 402 -46.70 19.73 -16.95
N GLY A 403 -45.47 19.59 -17.45
CA GLY A 403 -45.06 19.95 -18.80
C GLY A 403 -44.64 21.42 -18.94
N ASN A 404 -44.61 22.21 -17.88
CA ASN A 404 -44.18 23.61 -17.94
C ASN A 404 -42.65 23.68 -18.07
N LYS A 405 -42.18 24.64 -18.84
CA LYS A 405 -40.77 24.88 -19.05
C LYS A 405 -40.07 25.36 -17.76
N ILE A 406 -39.09 24.62 -17.30
CA ILE A 406 -38.21 24.98 -16.17
C ILE A 406 -36.97 25.77 -16.66
N LYS A 407 -36.28 25.22 -17.68
CA LYS A 407 -34.99 25.73 -18.15
C LYS A 407 -34.84 25.49 -19.65
N THR A 408 -34.19 26.43 -20.35
CA THR A 408 -33.69 26.20 -21.70
C THR A 408 -32.18 26.25 -21.70
N GLU A 409 -31.55 25.22 -22.25
CA GLU A 409 -30.11 25.09 -22.39
C GLU A 409 -29.74 25.16 -23.86
N TYR A 410 -28.78 26.01 -24.20
CA TYR A 410 -28.16 26.00 -25.53
C TYR A 410 -27.12 24.88 -25.58
N ILE A 411 -27.20 24.06 -26.63
CA ILE A 411 -26.31 22.91 -26.83
C ILE A 411 -25.22 23.25 -27.83
N THR A 412 -25.59 23.60 -29.07
CA THR A 412 -24.61 23.85 -30.15
C THR A 412 -25.22 24.65 -31.28
N THR A 413 -24.35 25.24 -32.10
CA THR A 413 -24.69 25.75 -33.43
C THR A 413 -24.01 24.90 -34.49
N SER A 414 -24.78 24.32 -35.37
CA SER A 414 -24.35 23.52 -36.52
C SER A 414 -24.35 24.36 -37.81
N VAL A 415 -23.25 24.33 -38.56
CA VAL A 415 -23.13 25.03 -39.87
C VAL A 415 -22.77 24.01 -40.92
N TYR A 416 -23.50 24.01 -42.02
CA TYR A 416 -23.30 23.08 -43.15
C TYR A 416 -22.88 23.82 -44.39
N LYS A 417 -22.07 23.17 -45.21
CA LYS A 417 -21.73 23.66 -46.57
C LYS A 417 -22.91 23.47 -47.52
N LYS A 418 -22.94 24.27 -48.55
CA LYS A 418 -23.92 24.10 -49.66
C LYS A 418 -23.69 22.78 -50.36
#